data_780d6e216222ef6ed19bc7e1dbf7cea5
#
_entry.id   780d6e216222ef6ed19bc7e1dbf7cea5
#
_cell.length_a   1.000
_cell.length_b   1.000
_cell.length_c   1.000
_cell.angle_alpha   90.00
_cell.angle_beta   90.00
_cell.angle_gamma   90.00
#
_symmetry.space_group_name_H-M   'P 1'
#
loop_
_entity.id
_entity.type
_entity.pdbx_description
1 polymer ?
#
loop_
_entity_poly.entity_id
_entity_poly.type
_entity_poly.pdbx_seq_one_letter_code
_entity_poly.pdbx_strand_id
1 'polypeptide(L)' 'LNIADQIDVAEARKRLDKEIAQLDKDIMSTEKKLGNEAFVAKAPPEIVAENRERIVDWTDRREKLKAARKSLEGL' A
#
# COMPACT_ATOMS: atom_id res chain seq x y z
N LEU A 1 -31.09 -9.53 7.57
CA LEU A 1 -30.32 -10.07 6.46
C LEU A 1 -29.63 -8.97 5.69
N ASN A 2 -30.37 -7.95 5.30
CA ASN A 2 -29.82 -6.84 4.55
C ASN A 2 -28.96 -5.93 5.42
N ILE A 3 -29.16 -6.00 6.71
CA ILE A 3 -28.40 -5.20 7.66
C ILE A 3 -26.91 -5.55 7.61
N ALA A 4 -26.61 -6.82 7.39
CA ALA A 4 -25.22 -7.27 7.30
C ALA A 4 -24.49 -6.61 6.12
N ASP A 5 -25.17 -6.41 5.02
CA ASP A 5 -24.58 -5.81 3.84
C ASP A 5 -24.17 -4.36 4.08
N GLN A 6 -24.98 -3.61 4.81
CA GLN A 6 -24.68 -2.22 5.11
C GLN A 6 -23.47 -2.08 6.03
N ILE A 7 -23.40 -2.98 7.01
CA ILE A 7 -22.26 -2.99 7.93
C ILE A 7 -20.99 -3.35 7.20
N ASP A 8 -21.09 -4.29 6.28
CA ASP A 8 -19.93 -4.74 5.52
C ASP A 8 -19.29 -3.64 4.69
N VAL A 9 -20.10 -2.75 4.11
CA VAL A 9 -19.57 -1.63 3.32
C VAL A 9 -18.72 -0.71 4.19
N ALA A 10 -19.22 -0.34 5.36
CA ALA A 10 -18.48 0.54 6.26
C ALA A 10 -17.18 -0.12 6.75
N GLU A 11 -17.26 -1.41 7.09
CA GLU A 11 -16.07 -2.13 7.54
C GLU A 11 -15.07 -2.32 6.41
N ALA A 12 -15.56 -2.59 5.21
CA ALA A 12 -14.70 -2.74 4.03
C ALA A 12 -13.95 -1.45 3.77
N ARG A 13 -14.61 -0.31 3.88
CA ARG A 13 -13.95 0.98 3.71
C ARG A 13 -12.86 1.20 4.75
N LYS A 14 -13.14 0.88 6.00
CA LYS A 14 -12.16 1.03 7.08
C LYS A 14 -10.95 0.14 6.84
N ARG A 15 -11.18 -1.10 6.41
CA ARG A 15 -10.09 -2.02 6.10
C ARG A 15 -9.24 -1.50 4.95
N LEU A 16 -9.89 -1.03 3.90
CA LEU A 16 -9.18 -0.49 2.75
C LEU A 16 -8.35 0.73 3.14
N ASP A 17 -8.91 1.61 3.94
CA ASP A 17 -8.19 2.79 4.42
C ASP A 17 -6.96 2.38 5.23
N LYS A 18 -7.10 1.40 6.10
CA LYS A 18 -6.01 0.91 6.92
C LYS A 18 -4.91 0.31 6.07
N GLU A 19 -5.29 -0.52 5.11
CA GLU A 19 -4.32 -1.16 4.22
C GLU A 19 -3.62 -0.13 3.34
N ILE A 20 -4.35 0.83 2.82
CA ILE A 20 -3.78 1.91 2.02
C ILE A 20 -2.77 2.70 2.84
N ALA A 21 -3.13 3.06 4.07
CA ALA A 21 -2.25 3.80 4.96
C ALA A 21 -0.98 3.01 5.29
N GLN A 22 -1.12 1.71 5.51
CA GLN A 22 0.01 0.85 5.80
C GLN A 22 0.94 0.75 4.59
N LEU A 23 0.37 0.56 3.42
CA LEU A 23 1.15 0.51 2.19
C LEU A 23 1.87 1.83 1.93
N ASP A 24 1.19 2.93 2.17
CA ASP A 24 1.79 4.27 2.03
C ASP A 24 3.01 4.40 2.93
N LYS A 25 2.90 3.99 4.18
CA LYS A 25 4.01 4.03 5.13
C LYS A 25 5.17 3.17 4.67
N ASP A 26 4.87 1.96 4.23
CA ASP A 26 5.88 1.03 3.77
C ASP A 26 6.59 1.57 2.53
N ILE A 27 5.85 2.12 1.60
CA ILE A 27 6.41 2.72 0.39
C ILE A 27 7.32 3.88 0.75
N MET A 28 6.84 4.79 1.58
CA MET A 28 7.60 5.96 1.99
C MET A 28 8.90 5.57 2.71
N SER A 29 8.79 4.62 3.63
CA SER A 29 9.93 4.15 4.40
C SER A 29 10.99 3.54 3.48
N THR A 30 10.55 2.71 2.54
CA THR A 30 11.47 2.06 1.61
C THR A 30 12.07 3.05 0.62
N GLU A 31 11.27 3.98 0.12
CA GLU A 31 11.77 5.03 -0.76
C GLU A 31 12.82 5.89 -0.08
N LYS A 32 12.60 6.19 1.19
CA LYS A 32 13.56 6.95 1.98
C LYS A 32 14.88 6.23 2.09
N LYS A 33 14.84 4.91 2.30
CA LYS A 33 16.04 4.09 2.35
C LYS A 33 16.77 4.10 1.01
N LEU A 34 16.03 3.96 -0.07
CA LEU A 34 16.62 3.95 -1.40
C LEU A 34 17.16 5.32 -1.82
N GLY A 35 16.59 6.38 -1.25
CA GLY A 35 17.09 7.73 -1.48
C GLY A 35 18.31 8.08 -0.66
N ASN A 36 18.65 7.26 0.32
CA ASN A 36 19.83 7.47 1.15
C ASN A 36 21.05 6.86 0.47
N GLU A 37 21.97 7.71 0.02
CA GLU A 37 23.18 7.25 -0.67
C GLU A 37 24.01 6.30 0.17
N ALA A 38 24.10 6.57 1.47
CA ALA A 38 24.85 5.72 2.38
C ALA A 38 24.27 4.31 2.44
N PHE A 39 22.96 4.21 2.46
CA PHE A 39 22.30 2.91 2.45
C PHE A 39 22.54 2.16 1.16
N VAL A 40 22.35 2.85 0.03
CA VAL A 40 22.52 2.24 -1.30
C VAL A 40 23.98 1.82 -1.51
N ALA A 41 24.91 2.59 -1.00
CA ALA A 41 26.33 2.26 -1.12
C ALA A 41 26.72 1.04 -0.29
N LYS A 42 26.10 0.88 0.89
CA LYS A 42 26.42 -0.24 1.79
C LYS A 42 25.61 -1.49 1.47
N ALA A 43 24.39 -1.32 1.01
CA ALA A 43 23.52 -2.46 0.73
C ALA A 43 23.96 -3.17 -0.54
N PRO A 44 23.88 -4.51 -0.56
CA PRO A 44 24.13 -5.26 -1.80
C PRO A 44 23.14 -4.86 -2.89
N PRO A 45 23.57 -4.91 -4.17
CA PRO A 45 22.67 -4.57 -5.28
C PRO A 45 21.39 -5.40 -5.28
N GLU A 46 21.47 -6.63 -4.82
CA GLU A 46 20.32 -7.54 -4.76
C GLU A 46 19.24 -7.00 -3.83
N ILE A 47 19.67 -6.46 -2.69
CA ILE A 47 18.73 -5.90 -1.70
C ILE A 47 18.09 -4.62 -2.24
N VAL A 48 18.87 -3.79 -2.91
CA VAL A 48 18.34 -2.57 -3.52
C VAL A 48 17.30 -2.91 -4.58
N ALA A 49 17.58 -3.88 -5.43
CA ALA A 49 16.65 -4.32 -6.45
C ALA A 49 15.38 -4.91 -5.84
N GLU A 50 15.53 -5.70 -4.78
CA GLU A 50 14.42 -6.30 -4.07
C GLU A 50 13.50 -5.24 -3.48
N ASN A 51 14.09 -4.22 -2.87
CA ASN A 51 13.32 -3.11 -2.30
C ASN A 51 12.55 -2.34 -3.36
N ARG A 52 13.15 -2.14 -4.53
CA ARG A 52 12.49 -1.49 -5.65
C ARG A 52 11.30 -2.31 -6.14
N GLU A 53 11.45 -3.61 -6.21
CA GLU A 53 10.36 -4.50 -6.60
C GLU A 53 9.21 -4.43 -5.59
N ARG A 54 9.54 -4.39 -4.31
CA ARG A 54 8.52 -4.25 -3.27
C ARG A 54 7.75 -2.96 -3.41
N ILE A 55 8.43 -1.86 -3.71
CA ILE A 55 7.76 -0.58 -3.92
C ILE A 55 6.78 -0.67 -5.08
N VAL A 56 7.17 -1.31 -6.17
CA VAL A 56 6.30 -1.48 -7.33
C VAL A 56 5.08 -2.31 -6.95
N ASP A 57 5.27 -3.42 -6.24
CA ASP A 57 4.17 -4.27 -5.78
C ASP A 57 3.23 -3.52 -4.86
N TRP A 58 3.78 -2.81 -3.89
CA TRP A 58 2.98 -2.06 -2.94
C TRP A 58 2.20 -0.93 -3.62
N THR A 59 2.84 -0.26 -4.57
CA THR A 59 2.19 0.81 -5.33
C THR A 59 1.02 0.25 -6.13
N ASP A 60 1.22 -0.87 -6.79
CA ASP A 60 0.17 -1.53 -7.55
C ASP A 60 -0.98 -1.95 -6.64
N ARG A 61 -0.65 -2.54 -5.51
CA ARG A 61 -1.65 -2.94 -4.52
C ARG A 61 -2.44 -1.74 -4.00
N ARG A 62 -1.73 -0.68 -3.70
CA ARG A 62 -2.36 0.56 -3.22
C ARG A 62 -3.34 1.11 -4.24
N GLU A 63 -2.95 1.11 -5.50
CA GLU A 63 -3.82 1.57 -6.59
C GLU A 63 -5.09 0.73 -6.68
N LYS A 64 -4.95 -0.58 -6.56
CA LYS A 64 -6.10 -1.49 -6.59
C LYS A 64 -7.02 -1.25 -5.39
N LEU A 65 -6.43 -1.05 -4.22
CA LEU A 65 -7.21 -0.77 -3.02
C LEU A 65 -7.94 0.56 -3.12
N LYS A 66 -7.30 1.57 -3.68
CA LYS A 66 -7.92 2.87 -3.90
C LYS A 66 -9.09 2.77 -4.89
N ALA A 67 -8.91 1.98 -5.93
CA ALA A 67 -9.99 1.75 -6.90
C ALA A 67 -11.17 1.04 -6.25
N ALA A 68 -10.90 0.04 -5.42
CA ALA A 68 -11.94 -0.67 -4.70
C ALA A 68 -12.68 0.26 -3.74
N ARG A 69 -11.93 1.12 -3.04
CA ARG A 69 -12.52 2.10 -2.13
C ARG A 69 -13.43 3.07 -2.89
N LYS A 70 -12.97 3.53 -4.02
CA LYS A 70 -13.73 4.44 -4.87
C LYS A 70 -15.02 3.79 -5.34
N SER A 71 -14.95 2.51 -5.67
CA SER A 71 -16.11 1.74 -6.07
C SER A 71 -17.15 1.67 -4.96
N LEU A 72 -16.70 1.50 -3.72
CA LEU A 72 -17.58 1.48 -2.56
C LEU A 72 -18.23 2.84 -2.30
N GLU A 73 -17.52 3.91 -2.56
CA GLU A 73 -18.06 5.25 -2.40
C GLU A 73 -19.19 5.55 -3.38
N GLY A 74 -19.12 4.92 -4.56
CA GLY A 74 -20.14 5.08 -5.57
C GLY A 74 -21.46 4.38 -5.25
N LEU A 75 -21.46 3.52 -4.25
CA LEU A 75 -22.67 2.85 -3.81
C LEU A 75 -23.48 3.71 -2.88
#